data_8828558c521b81e0f239db649d449cbc
#
_entry.id   8828558c521b81e0f239db649d449cbc
#
_cell.length_a   1.000
_cell.length_b   1.000
_cell.length_c   1.000
_cell.angle_alpha   90.00
_cell.angle_beta   90.00
_cell.angle_gamma   90.00
#
_symmetry.space_group_name_H-M   'P 1'
#
loop_
_entity.id
_entity.type
_entity.pdbx_description
1 polymer ?
#
loop_
_entity_poly.entity_id
_entity_poly.type
_entity_poly.pdbx_seq_one_letter_code
_entity_poly.pdbx_strand_id
1 'polypeptide(L)'
;MTLLPALTSNPPAALLSAVAALAYAFLAWAHPRLSQRQTRGVLATAWVLHLFVLGSALLETPARFGFAPALSVTAWLVLTVYLIESRMYPQLKARWTLAVLGTLAVLLALFFPGAQYHALPSSWMPLHWALGIASYGLIAAAVVHAWLMQRADKAMRLGATSDTSMPLLTLERLTFRFVAAGFVLLTATLVVGGWFSELINQRWVWNHKTAFSVLAWLTMGVLLLGRWRLGWRGRVAIRMLYLGAGFLLLGYAGSRFVLEVVLQRAG
;
A
#
# COMPACT_ATOMS: atom_id res chain seq x y z
N MET A 1 -16.44 19.91 6.75
CA MET A 1 -15.00 19.87 7.06
C MET A 1 -14.29 20.77 6.05
N THR A 2 -13.78 21.92 6.47
CA THR A 2 -13.10 22.87 5.58
C THR A 2 -11.70 22.36 5.29
N LEU A 3 -11.33 22.22 4.02
CA LEU A 3 -10.00 21.77 3.55
C LEU A 3 -8.84 22.72 3.95
N LEU A 4 -9.17 23.94 4.35
CA LEU A 4 -8.24 25.01 4.74
C LEU A 4 -7.34 24.69 5.94
N PRO A 5 -7.77 24.03 7.04
CA PRO A 5 -6.91 23.84 8.20
C PRO A 5 -5.69 22.96 7.95
N ALA A 6 -5.79 21.98 7.05
CA ALA A 6 -4.66 21.08 6.73
C ALA A 6 -3.54 21.82 5.96
N LEU A 7 -3.91 22.80 5.13
CA LEU A 7 -2.96 23.58 4.33
C LEU A 7 -2.30 24.71 5.14
N THR A 8 -2.97 25.21 6.18
CA THR A 8 -2.50 26.35 6.98
C THR A 8 -1.71 25.96 8.21
N SER A 9 -1.90 24.74 8.75
CA SER A 9 -1.22 24.31 10.00
C SER A 9 0.29 24.06 9.82
N ASN A 10 0.73 23.62 8.62
CA ASN A 10 2.16 23.40 8.31
C ASN A 10 2.42 23.70 6.82
N PRO A 11 2.56 24.99 6.43
CA PRO A 11 2.73 25.40 5.03
C PRO A 11 3.90 24.70 4.32
N PRO A 12 5.10 24.53 4.91
CA PRO A 12 6.19 23.83 4.24
C PRO A 12 5.90 22.36 3.94
N ALA A 13 5.23 21.63 4.86
CA ALA A 13 4.83 20.24 4.62
C ALA A 13 3.74 20.14 3.54
N ALA A 14 2.79 21.08 3.51
CA ALA A 14 1.77 21.14 2.48
C ALA A 14 2.39 21.43 1.09
N LEU A 15 3.35 22.35 1.02
CA LEU A 15 4.09 22.65 -0.21
C LEU A 15 4.87 21.44 -0.70
N LEU A 16 5.58 20.74 0.19
CA LEU A 16 6.33 19.52 -0.14
C LEU A 16 5.39 18.43 -0.70
N SER A 17 4.23 18.24 -0.08
CA SER A 17 3.21 17.30 -0.56
C SER A 17 2.66 17.70 -1.92
N ALA A 18 2.39 18.98 -2.15
CA ALA A 18 1.95 19.48 -3.45
C ALA A 18 3.01 19.24 -4.54
N VAL A 19 4.28 19.53 -4.27
CA VAL A 19 5.39 19.28 -5.20
C VAL A 19 5.54 17.79 -5.51
N ALA A 20 5.45 16.92 -4.51
CA ALA A 20 5.50 15.47 -4.70
C ALA A 20 4.32 14.97 -5.57
N ALA A 21 3.10 15.42 -5.28
CA ALA A 21 1.90 15.08 -6.05
C ALA A 21 2.01 15.58 -7.51
N LEU A 22 2.49 16.81 -7.72
CA LEU A 22 2.71 17.38 -9.06
C LEU A 22 3.78 16.60 -9.84
N ALA A 23 4.85 16.15 -9.19
CA ALA A 23 5.88 15.35 -9.85
C ALA A 23 5.32 14.00 -10.36
N TYR A 24 4.48 13.34 -9.56
CA TYR A 24 3.77 12.12 -9.99
C TYR A 24 2.74 12.42 -11.08
N ALA A 25 1.93 13.46 -10.93
CA ALA A 25 0.92 13.85 -11.92
C ALA A 25 1.57 14.22 -13.25
N PHE A 26 2.68 14.96 -13.23
CA PHE A 26 3.48 15.26 -14.42
C PHE A 26 3.94 13.98 -15.11
N LEU A 27 4.45 13.00 -14.37
CA LEU A 27 4.86 11.72 -14.93
C LEU A 27 3.68 10.98 -15.57
N ALA A 28 2.51 10.96 -14.91
CA ALA A 28 1.32 10.31 -15.43
C ALA A 28 0.86 10.94 -16.77
N TRP A 29 0.93 12.27 -16.87
CA TRP A 29 0.56 13.02 -18.06
C TRP A 29 1.62 12.95 -19.17
N ALA A 30 2.89 13.15 -18.82
CA ALA A 30 3.98 13.27 -19.79
C ALA A 30 4.56 11.93 -20.24
N HIS A 31 4.20 10.82 -19.59
CA HIS A 31 4.73 9.48 -19.84
C HIS A 31 4.82 9.09 -21.33
N PRO A 32 3.86 9.40 -22.24
CA PRO A 32 3.97 9.04 -23.65
C PRO A 32 5.07 9.80 -24.41
N ARG A 33 5.48 10.97 -23.87
CA ARG A 33 6.45 11.89 -24.47
C ARG A 33 7.85 11.72 -23.91
N LEU A 34 8.01 11.01 -22.79
CA LEU A 34 9.28 10.85 -22.09
C LEU A 34 10.02 9.60 -22.53
N SER A 35 11.33 9.73 -22.69
CA SER A 35 12.20 8.56 -22.84
C SER A 35 12.18 7.69 -21.59
N GLN A 36 12.60 6.43 -21.71
CA GLN A 36 12.66 5.50 -20.58
C GLN A 36 13.55 6.01 -19.44
N ARG A 37 14.66 6.67 -19.77
CA ARG A 37 15.59 7.25 -18.79
C ARG A 37 14.96 8.41 -18.04
N GLN A 38 14.30 9.33 -18.76
CA GLN A 38 13.59 10.47 -18.17
C GLN A 38 12.44 10.01 -17.26
N THR A 39 11.62 9.04 -17.72
CA THR A 39 10.52 8.46 -16.94
C THR A 39 11.02 7.87 -15.62
N ARG A 40 12.14 7.13 -15.64
CA ARG A 40 12.76 6.59 -14.42
C ARG A 40 13.29 7.69 -13.52
N GLY A 41 13.91 8.72 -14.07
CA GLY A 41 14.43 9.86 -13.31
C GLY A 41 13.29 10.61 -12.58
N VAL A 42 12.23 10.99 -13.31
CA VAL A 42 11.06 11.67 -12.73
C VAL A 42 10.38 10.82 -11.67
N LEU A 43 10.21 9.51 -11.91
CA LEU A 43 9.62 8.61 -10.93
C LEU A 43 10.48 8.50 -9.65
N ALA A 44 11.80 8.39 -9.80
CA ALA A 44 12.71 8.34 -8.66
C ALA A 44 12.71 9.65 -7.87
N THR A 45 12.68 10.79 -8.55
CA THR A 45 12.55 12.11 -7.90
C THR A 45 11.23 12.22 -7.13
N ALA A 46 10.11 11.86 -7.75
CA ALA A 46 8.79 11.87 -7.10
C ALA A 46 8.76 10.91 -5.89
N TRP A 47 9.39 9.74 -6.00
CA TRP A 47 9.53 8.77 -4.91
C TRP A 47 10.35 9.32 -3.74
N VAL A 48 11.46 10.04 -4.01
CA VAL A 48 12.27 10.70 -2.97
C VAL A 48 11.48 11.82 -2.30
N LEU A 49 10.78 12.67 -3.07
CA LEU A 49 9.92 13.71 -2.51
C LEU A 49 8.83 13.10 -1.62
N HIS A 50 8.23 11.99 -2.04
CA HIS A 50 7.22 11.27 -1.25
C HIS A 50 7.81 10.72 0.07
N LEU A 51 9.05 10.22 0.06
CA LEU A 51 9.75 9.83 1.29
C LEU A 51 9.88 11.01 2.26
N PHE A 52 10.25 12.19 1.76
CA PHE A 52 10.32 13.39 2.60
C PHE A 52 8.96 13.82 3.14
N VAL A 53 7.88 13.69 2.34
CA VAL A 53 6.50 13.92 2.83
C VAL A 53 6.17 12.96 3.98
N LEU A 54 6.45 11.67 3.83
CA LEU A 54 6.22 10.68 4.89
C LEU A 54 7.09 10.95 6.13
N GLY A 55 8.36 11.28 5.91
CA GLY A 55 9.30 11.63 6.99
C GLY A 55 8.85 12.86 7.77
N SER A 56 8.42 13.92 7.10
CA SER A 56 7.95 15.14 7.76
C SER A 56 6.72 14.88 8.64
N ALA A 57 5.78 14.04 8.18
CA ALA A 57 4.59 13.67 8.95
C ALA A 57 4.91 12.82 10.19
N LEU A 58 5.92 11.95 10.12
CA LEU A 58 6.36 11.12 11.25
C LEU A 58 7.20 11.89 12.27
N LEU A 59 7.94 12.92 11.82
CA LEU A 59 8.79 13.76 12.67
C LEU A 59 8.03 14.94 13.30
N GLU A 60 6.80 15.19 12.87
CA GLU A 60 5.93 16.20 13.48
C GLU A 60 5.61 15.81 14.93
N THR A 61 5.61 16.78 15.82
CA THR A 61 5.28 16.57 17.25
C THR A 61 4.01 17.34 17.61
N PRO A 62 2.90 16.67 17.92
CA PRO A 62 2.68 15.21 17.97
C PRO A 62 2.56 14.57 16.57
N ALA A 63 3.09 13.35 16.45
CA ALA A 63 3.04 12.59 15.19
C ALA A 63 1.61 12.35 14.75
N ARG A 64 1.36 12.43 13.43
CA ARG A 64 0.03 12.19 12.84
C ARG A 64 0.02 10.87 12.09
N PHE A 65 -1.02 10.08 12.33
CA PHE A 65 -1.24 8.84 11.61
C PHE A 65 -2.74 8.55 11.45
N GLY A 66 -3.13 7.97 10.32
CA GLY A 66 -4.53 7.67 10.03
C GLY A 66 -4.66 6.82 8.78
N PHE A 67 -5.88 6.70 8.24
CA PHE A 67 -6.12 5.87 7.06
C PHE A 67 -5.33 6.36 5.83
N ALA A 68 -5.31 7.66 5.58
CA ALA A 68 -4.68 8.22 4.40
C ALA A 68 -3.14 8.19 4.46
N PRO A 69 -2.47 8.57 5.57
CA PRO A 69 -1.05 8.32 5.77
C PRO A 69 -0.67 6.85 5.60
N ALA A 70 -1.45 5.89 6.12
CA ALA A 70 -1.17 4.47 5.94
C ALA A 70 -1.27 4.02 4.48
N LEU A 71 -2.27 4.50 3.73
CA LEU A 71 -2.38 4.25 2.29
C LEU A 71 -1.22 4.90 1.52
N SER A 72 -0.78 6.09 1.94
CA SER A 72 0.35 6.79 1.34
C SER A 72 1.67 6.01 1.52
N VAL A 73 1.95 5.52 2.73
CA VAL A 73 3.11 4.64 2.98
C VAL A 73 2.99 3.35 2.16
N THR A 74 1.79 2.74 2.09
CA THR A 74 1.56 1.54 1.30
C THR A 74 1.85 1.77 -0.19
N ALA A 75 1.37 2.87 -0.75
CA ALA A 75 1.64 3.27 -2.13
C ALA A 75 3.14 3.50 -2.36
N TRP A 76 3.82 4.17 -1.43
CA TRP A 76 5.27 4.38 -1.49
C TRP A 76 6.05 3.05 -1.48
N LEU A 77 5.63 2.07 -0.68
CA LEU A 77 6.23 0.73 -0.67
C LEU A 77 6.00 -0.01 -1.99
N VAL A 78 4.80 0.08 -2.58
CA VAL A 78 4.52 -0.49 -3.91
C VAL A 78 5.44 0.14 -4.98
N LEU A 79 5.60 1.46 -4.94
CA LEU A 79 6.51 2.19 -5.83
C LEU A 79 7.97 1.78 -5.60
N THR A 80 8.38 1.54 -4.36
CA THR A 80 9.71 1.03 -4.00
C THR A 80 9.96 -0.34 -4.62
N VAL A 81 9.03 -1.28 -4.45
CA VAL A 81 9.10 -2.60 -5.08
C VAL A 81 9.23 -2.46 -6.59
N TYR A 82 8.38 -1.62 -7.21
CA TYR A 82 8.45 -1.39 -8.65
C TYR A 82 9.79 -0.79 -9.10
N LEU A 83 10.35 0.17 -8.37
CA LEU A 83 11.65 0.76 -8.71
C LEU A 83 12.77 -0.29 -8.67
N ILE A 84 12.77 -1.17 -7.68
CA ILE A 84 13.72 -2.29 -7.58
C ILE A 84 13.52 -3.25 -8.76
N GLU A 85 12.30 -3.71 -9.00
CA GLU A 85 11.97 -4.65 -10.07
C GLU A 85 12.25 -4.08 -11.46
N SER A 86 12.00 -2.79 -11.67
CA SER A 86 12.25 -2.14 -12.96
C SER A 86 13.73 -2.09 -13.35
N ARG A 87 14.64 -2.28 -12.37
CA ARG A 87 16.07 -2.46 -12.61
C ARG A 87 16.40 -3.88 -13.03
N MET A 88 15.74 -4.88 -12.40
CA MET A 88 15.92 -6.30 -12.69
C MET A 88 15.16 -6.72 -13.96
N TYR A 89 14.01 -6.10 -14.22
CA TYR A 89 13.13 -6.38 -15.34
C TYR A 89 12.80 -5.08 -16.10
N PRO A 90 13.66 -4.62 -17.02
CA PRO A 90 13.49 -3.35 -17.75
C PRO A 90 12.19 -3.28 -18.58
N GLN A 91 11.59 -4.44 -18.83
CA GLN A 91 10.35 -4.60 -19.64
C GLN A 91 9.07 -4.22 -18.86
N LEU A 92 9.12 -4.04 -17.53
CA LEU A 92 7.98 -3.58 -16.75
C LEU A 92 7.61 -2.13 -17.12
N LYS A 93 6.43 -1.95 -17.72
CA LYS A 93 5.95 -0.66 -18.25
C LYS A 93 4.81 -0.03 -17.44
N ALA A 94 4.52 -0.46 -16.21
CA ALA A 94 3.39 -0.01 -15.40
C ALA A 94 3.53 1.44 -14.81
N ARG A 95 4.31 2.31 -15.46
CA ARG A 95 4.80 3.56 -14.87
C ARG A 95 3.73 4.62 -14.66
N TRP A 96 2.82 4.79 -15.62
CA TRP A 96 1.78 5.81 -15.54
C TRP A 96 0.73 5.48 -14.48
N THR A 97 0.31 4.22 -14.38
CA THR A 97 -0.66 3.79 -13.36
C THR A 97 -0.12 3.91 -11.95
N LEU A 98 1.18 3.63 -11.77
CA LEU A 98 1.86 3.81 -10.50
C LEU A 98 2.07 5.29 -10.16
N ALA A 99 2.30 6.13 -11.17
CA ALA A 99 2.36 7.58 -10.98
C ALA A 99 0.99 8.14 -10.54
N VAL A 100 -0.11 7.69 -11.15
CA VAL A 100 -1.47 8.04 -10.69
C VAL A 100 -1.70 7.58 -9.24
N LEU A 101 -1.31 6.35 -8.92
CA LEU A 101 -1.40 5.83 -7.54
C LEU A 101 -0.64 6.72 -6.55
N GLY A 102 0.60 7.11 -6.89
CA GLY A 102 1.42 8.01 -6.07
C GLY A 102 0.77 9.39 -5.89
N THR A 103 0.25 9.98 -6.97
CA THR A 103 -0.47 11.26 -6.92
C THR A 103 -1.65 11.19 -5.96
N LEU A 104 -2.53 10.18 -6.14
CA LEU A 104 -3.72 10.01 -5.31
C LEU A 104 -3.37 9.77 -3.84
N ALA A 105 -2.36 8.97 -3.57
CA ALA A 105 -1.92 8.66 -2.21
C ALA A 105 -1.38 9.89 -1.48
N VAL A 106 -0.54 10.70 -2.13
CA VAL A 106 0.00 11.94 -1.54
C VAL A 106 -1.10 12.97 -1.33
N LEU A 107 -1.99 13.17 -2.31
CA LEU A 107 -3.11 14.11 -2.17
C LEU A 107 -4.06 13.66 -1.05
N LEU A 108 -4.37 12.36 -0.97
CA LEU A 108 -5.23 11.83 0.07
C LEU A 108 -4.62 12.08 1.47
N ALA A 109 -3.33 11.85 1.65
CA ALA A 109 -2.63 12.12 2.90
C ALA A 109 -2.56 13.62 3.23
N LEU A 110 -2.45 14.49 2.22
CA LEU A 110 -2.48 15.94 2.40
C LEU A 110 -3.85 16.43 2.92
N PHE A 111 -4.95 15.90 2.37
CA PHE A 111 -6.31 16.30 2.77
C PHE A 111 -6.79 15.62 4.05
N PHE A 112 -6.28 14.44 4.36
CA PHE A 112 -6.64 13.63 5.54
C PHE A 112 -5.39 13.23 6.33
N PRO A 113 -4.73 14.17 7.03
CA PRO A 113 -3.46 13.91 7.73
C PRO A 113 -3.57 12.95 8.92
N GLY A 114 -4.79 12.58 9.31
CA GLY A 114 -5.06 11.65 10.41
C GLY A 114 -5.04 12.30 11.79
N ALA A 115 -5.23 11.47 12.82
CA ALA A 115 -5.24 11.89 14.22
C ALA A 115 -3.82 12.10 14.76
N GLN A 116 -3.70 12.98 15.76
CA GLN A 116 -2.45 13.24 16.49
C GLN A 116 -2.25 12.23 17.62
N TYR A 117 -1.05 11.68 17.74
CA TYR A 117 -0.66 10.75 18.80
C TYR A 117 0.36 11.42 19.73
N HIS A 118 -0.06 11.76 20.96
CA HIS A 118 0.80 12.42 21.94
C HIS A 118 1.74 11.46 22.68
N ALA A 119 1.36 10.20 22.81
CA ALA A 119 2.17 9.15 23.41
C ALA A 119 1.86 7.80 22.79
N LEU A 120 2.89 6.95 22.68
CA LEU A 120 2.72 5.56 22.27
C LEU A 120 2.36 4.71 23.50
N PRO A 121 1.29 3.92 23.46
CA PRO A 121 0.86 3.09 24.58
C PRO A 121 1.86 2.01 24.97
N SER A 122 2.83 1.67 24.12
CA SER A 122 3.86 0.66 24.39
C SER A 122 5.04 0.77 23.43
N SER A 123 6.22 0.33 23.90
CA SER A 123 7.46 0.24 23.11
C SER A 123 7.36 -0.75 21.92
N TRP A 124 6.40 -1.69 21.93
CA TRP A 124 6.17 -2.67 20.87
C TRP A 124 5.28 -2.14 19.74
N MET A 125 4.60 -1.03 19.95
CA MET A 125 3.66 -0.46 18.98
C MET A 125 4.33 -0.04 17.66
N PRO A 126 5.53 0.57 17.64
CA PRO A 126 6.23 0.87 16.40
C PRO A 126 6.56 -0.39 15.59
N LEU A 127 6.96 -1.49 16.26
CA LEU A 127 7.22 -2.75 15.59
C LEU A 127 5.95 -3.34 14.98
N HIS A 128 4.83 -3.35 15.71
CA HIS A 128 3.53 -3.79 15.19
C HIS A 128 3.13 -2.97 13.95
N TRP A 129 3.27 -1.66 13.98
CA TRP A 129 2.98 -0.79 12.84
C TRP A 129 3.89 -1.08 11.64
N ALA A 130 5.21 -1.21 11.88
CA ALA A 130 6.17 -1.48 10.83
C ALA A 130 5.89 -2.82 10.11
N LEU A 131 5.62 -3.88 10.88
CA LEU A 131 5.24 -5.20 10.35
C LEU A 131 3.92 -5.14 9.56
N GLY A 132 2.92 -4.46 10.11
CA GLY A 132 1.64 -4.27 9.46
C GLY A 132 1.77 -3.53 8.14
N ILE A 133 2.43 -2.37 8.14
CA ILE A 133 2.65 -1.55 6.95
C ILE A 133 3.45 -2.31 5.89
N ALA A 134 4.51 -3.02 6.28
CA ALA A 134 5.30 -3.83 5.36
C ALA A 134 4.46 -4.98 4.75
N SER A 135 3.61 -5.64 5.55
CA SER A 135 2.66 -6.63 5.05
C SER A 135 1.68 -6.05 4.03
N TYR A 136 1.09 -4.87 4.33
CA TYR A 136 0.22 -4.15 3.40
C TYR A 136 0.94 -3.83 2.08
N GLY A 137 2.17 -3.32 2.15
CA GLY A 137 2.98 -2.98 0.98
C GLY A 137 3.23 -4.18 0.08
N LEU A 138 3.61 -5.33 0.65
CA LEU A 138 3.86 -6.55 -0.12
C LEU A 138 2.58 -7.13 -0.72
N ILE A 139 1.48 -7.16 0.03
CA ILE A 139 0.20 -7.63 -0.49
C ILE A 139 -0.33 -6.69 -1.58
N ALA A 140 -0.19 -5.38 -1.40
CA ALA A 140 -0.55 -4.40 -2.42
C ALA A 140 0.32 -4.56 -3.70
N ALA A 141 1.62 -4.82 -3.57
CA ALA A 141 2.49 -5.16 -4.69
C ALA A 141 2.01 -6.44 -5.40
N ALA A 142 1.63 -7.48 -4.65
CA ALA A 142 1.04 -8.69 -5.22
C ALA A 142 -0.26 -8.40 -6.00
N VAL A 143 -1.12 -7.51 -5.49
CA VAL A 143 -2.35 -7.05 -6.18
C VAL A 143 -2.01 -6.36 -7.50
N VAL A 144 -1.01 -5.46 -7.51
CA VAL A 144 -0.56 -4.79 -8.74
C VAL A 144 -0.03 -5.81 -9.75
N HIS A 145 0.77 -6.79 -9.33
CA HIS A 145 1.27 -7.85 -10.21
C HIS A 145 0.14 -8.72 -10.78
N ALA A 146 -0.83 -9.09 -9.95
CA ALA A 146 -2.01 -9.84 -10.38
C ALA A 146 -2.84 -9.06 -11.40
N TRP A 147 -2.97 -7.75 -11.21
CA TRP A 147 -3.64 -6.87 -12.17
C TRP A 147 -2.88 -6.77 -13.50
N LEU A 148 -1.55 -6.61 -13.45
CA LEU A 148 -0.70 -6.61 -14.66
C LEU A 148 -0.81 -7.94 -15.41
N MET A 149 -0.82 -9.06 -14.69
CA MET A 149 -1.00 -10.39 -15.27
C MET A 149 -2.36 -10.53 -15.97
N GLN A 150 -3.45 -10.03 -15.37
CA GLN A 150 -4.77 -10.04 -16.00
C GLN A 150 -4.82 -9.18 -17.27
N ARG A 151 -4.18 -8.00 -17.26
CA ARG A 151 -4.07 -7.15 -18.45
C ARG A 151 -3.30 -7.83 -19.57
N ALA A 152 -2.17 -8.47 -19.24
CA ALA A 152 -1.37 -9.19 -20.21
C ALA A 152 -2.13 -10.39 -20.82
N ASP A 153 -2.82 -11.18 -19.98
CA ASP A 153 -3.67 -12.31 -20.45
C ASP A 153 -4.80 -11.79 -21.37
N LYS A 154 -5.46 -10.70 -21.01
CA LYS A 154 -6.50 -10.09 -21.85
C LYS A 154 -5.95 -9.59 -23.19
N ALA A 155 -4.80 -8.91 -23.20
CA ALA A 155 -4.17 -8.41 -24.42
C ALA A 155 -3.81 -9.55 -25.38
N MET A 156 -3.23 -10.64 -24.86
CA MET A 156 -2.91 -11.83 -25.67
C MET A 156 -4.15 -12.48 -26.29
N ARG A 157 -5.25 -12.58 -25.55
CA ARG A 157 -6.52 -13.13 -26.06
C ARG A 157 -7.12 -12.28 -27.17
N LEU A 158 -6.87 -10.98 -27.17
CA LEU A 158 -7.35 -10.02 -28.17
C LEU A 158 -6.37 -9.82 -29.34
N GLY A 159 -5.27 -10.57 -29.39
CA GLY A 159 -4.22 -10.41 -30.40
C GLY A 159 -3.51 -9.04 -30.34
N ALA A 160 -3.66 -8.30 -29.24
CA ALA A 160 -3.03 -7.01 -29.04
C ALA A 160 -1.64 -7.17 -28.43
N THR A 161 -0.71 -6.25 -28.73
CA THR A 161 0.57 -6.18 -28.05
C THR A 161 0.34 -5.81 -26.60
N SER A 162 0.78 -6.66 -25.68
CA SER A 162 0.70 -6.35 -24.27
C SER A 162 1.72 -5.26 -23.91
N ASP A 163 1.31 -4.26 -23.10
CA ASP A 163 2.21 -3.27 -22.53
C ASP A 163 3.30 -3.90 -21.63
N THR A 164 3.10 -5.15 -21.28
CA THR A 164 4.01 -5.92 -20.42
C THR A 164 4.65 -7.01 -21.26
N SER A 165 5.91 -6.82 -21.64
CA SER A 165 6.71 -7.83 -22.33
C SER A 165 7.25 -8.91 -21.38
N MET A 166 6.79 -8.91 -20.12
CA MET A 166 7.24 -9.85 -19.10
C MET A 166 6.47 -11.16 -19.19
N PRO A 167 7.15 -12.32 -19.11
CA PRO A 167 6.48 -13.61 -19.12
C PRO A 167 5.45 -13.73 -17.99
N LEU A 168 4.24 -14.21 -18.30
CA LEU A 168 3.17 -14.37 -17.29
C LEU A 168 3.59 -15.23 -16.09
N LEU A 169 4.40 -16.26 -16.33
CA LEU A 169 4.94 -17.12 -15.27
C LEU A 169 5.85 -16.37 -14.29
N THR A 170 6.58 -15.36 -14.78
CA THR A 170 7.43 -14.53 -13.91
C THR A 170 6.56 -13.62 -13.04
N LEU A 171 5.54 -12.98 -13.61
CA LEU A 171 4.56 -12.18 -12.86
C LEU A 171 3.84 -13.05 -11.81
N GLU A 172 3.42 -14.25 -12.18
CA GLU A 172 2.79 -15.19 -11.25
C GLU A 172 3.72 -15.56 -10.09
N ARG A 173 4.98 -15.88 -10.40
CA ARG A 173 5.98 -16.22 -9.38
C ARG A 173 6.22 -15.08 -8.40
N LEU A 174 6.36 -13.86 -8.90
CA LEU A 174 6.53 -12.66 -8.08
C LEU A 174 5.30 -12.41 -7.21
N THR A 175 4.10 -12.49 -7.79
CA THR A 175 2.84 -12.36 -7.04
C THR A 175 2.82 -13.29 -5.82
N PHE A 176 3.08 -14.59 -6.02
CA PHE A 176 3.06 -15.54 -4.90
C PHE A 176 4.21 -15.37 -3.90
N ARG A 177 5.38 -14.89 -4.32
CA ARG A 177 6.46 -14.53 -3.40
C ARG A 177 6.06 -13.35 -2.50
N PHE A 178 5.42 -12.33 -3.06
CA PHE A 178 4.92 -11.20 -2.27
C PHE A 178 3.78 -11.60 -1.35
N VAL A 179 2.86 -12.45 -1.80
CA VAL A 179 1.80 -13.00 -0.93
C VAL A 179 2.40 -13.78 0.23
N ALA A 180 3.38 -14.65 -0.03
CA ALA A 180 4.02 -15.46 1.02
C ALA A 180 4.77 -14.58 2.04
N ALA A 181 5.59 -13.62 1.57
CA ALA A 181 6.30 -12.69 2.44
C ALA A 181 5.32 -11.79 3.22
N GLY A 182 4.29 -11.26 2.56
CA GLY A 182 3.23 -10.47 3.19
C GLY A 182 2.46 -11.27 4.24
N PHE A 183 2.17 -12.55 3.98
CA PHE A 183 1.52 -13.45 4.94
C PHE A 183 2.37 -13.69 6.19
N VAL A 184 3.68 -13.90 6.03
CA VAL A 184 4.61 -14.04 7.16
C VAL A 184 4.61 -12.78 8.02
N LEU A 185 4.70 -11.60 7.39
CA LEU A 185 4.67 -10.32 8.12
C LEU A 185 3.30 -10.07 8.77
N LEU A 186 2.21 -10.45 8.10
CA LEU A 186 0.86 -10.35 8.68
C LEU A 186 0.72 -11.27 9.89
N THR A 187 1.26 -12.48 9.83
CA THR A 187 1.30 -13.40 10.96
C THR A 187 2.07 -12.77 12.13
N ALA A 188 3.26 -12.23 11.88
CA ALA A 188 4.03 -11.53 12.90
C ALA A 188 3.28 -10.32 13.47
N THR A 189 2.58 -9.56 12.62
CA THR A 189 1.75 -8.42 13.04
C THR A 189 0.63 -8.87 13.98
N LEU A 190 -0.06 -9.97 13.67
CA LEU A 190 -1.13 -10.51 14.50
C LEU A 190 -0.60 -11.04 15.84
N VAL A 191 0.54 -11.72 15.84
CA VAL A 191 1.19 -12.22 17.05
C VAL A 191 1.60 -11.07 17.96
N VAL A 192 2.32 -10.08 17.42
CA VAL A 192 2.75 -8.90 18.21
C VAL A 192 1.53 -8.10 18.68
N GLY A 193 0.50 -7.93 17.83
CA GLY A 193 -0.73 -7.24 18.18
C GLY A 193 -1.54 -7.94 19.27
N GLY A 194 -1.62 -9.28 19.23
CA GLY A 194 -2.26 -10.11 20.27
C GLY A 194 -1.53 -9.99 21.60
N TRP A 195 -0.21 -10.21 21.59
CA TRP A 195 0.64 -10.06 22.77
C TRP A 195 0.50 -8.67 23.42
N PHE A 196 0.51 -7.64 22.61
CA PHE A 196 0.35 -6.26 23.04
C PHE A 196 -1.03 -5.99 23.66
N SER A 197 -2.10 -6.55 23.07
CA SER A 197 -3.47 -6.42 23.58
C SER A 197 -3.65 -7.06 24.95
N GLU A 198 -3.03 -8.21 25.18
CA GLU A 198 -3.03 -8.88 26.49
C GLU A 198 -2.26 -8.09 27.55
N LEU A 199 -1.07 -7.55 27.21
CA LEU A 199 -0.25 -6.82 28.16
C LEU A 199 -0.90 -5.50 28.62
N ILE A 200 -1.63 -4.79 27.75
CA ILE A 200 -2.23 -3.51 28.08
C ILE A 200 -3.65 -3.65 28.66
N ASN A 201 -4.49 -4.45 28.00
CA ASN A 201 -5.91 -4.52 28.31
C ASN A 201 -6.28 -5.67 29.23
N GLN A 202 -5.33 -6.57 29.56
CA GLN A 202 -5.57 -7.84 30.27
C GLN A 202 -6.70 -8.69 29.66
N ARG A 203 -7.08 -8.40 28.39
CA ARG A 203 -8.13 -9.05 27.63
C ARG A 203 -7.82 -8.97 26.14
N TRP A 204 -8.10 -10.06 25.43
CA TRP A 204 -8.21 -10.06 23.99
C TRP A 204 -9.46 -9.28 23.55
N VAL A 205 -9.27 -8.17 22.87
CA VAL A 205 -10.40 -7.33 22.39
C VAL A 205 -10.73 -7.71 20.95
N TRP A 206 -11.86 -8.39 20.76
CA TRP A 206 -12.45 -8.62 19.45
C TRP A 206 -13.11 -7.33 18.97
N ASN A 207 -12.49 -6.65 18.03
CA ASN A 207 -13.10 -5.53 17.30
C ASN A 207 -13.08 -5.83 15.80
N HIS A 208 -13.78 -5.00 15.02
CA HIS A 208 -13.86 -5.15 13.57
C HIS A 208 -12.47 -5.17 12.88
N LYS A 209 -11.48 -4.44 13.41
CA LYS A 209 -10.10 -4.44 12.88
C LYS A 209 -9.47 -5.82 13.02
N THR A 210 -9.54 -6.40 14.21
CA THR A 210 -9.04 -7.75 14.50
C THR A 210 -9.75 -8.78 13.63
N ALA A 211 -11.09 -8.71 13.54
CA ALA A 211 -11.88 -9.64 12.72
C ALA A 211 -11.46 -9.61 11.24
N PHE A 212 -11.37 -8.43 10.63
CA PHE A 212 -10.95 -8.30 9.24
C PHE A 212 -9.49 -8.71 9.01
N SER A 213 -8.59 -8.43 9.97
CA SER A 213 -7.19 -8.87 9.87
C SER A 213 -7.05 -10.39 9.94
N VAL A 214 -7.82 -11.06 10.80
CA VAL A 214 -7.88 -12.53 10.88
C VAL A 214 -8.50 -13.11 9.61
N LEU A 215 -9.59 -12.53 9.08
CA LEU A 215 -10.18 -12.96 7.81
C LEU A 215 -9.20 -12.82 6.64
N ALA A 216 -8.45 -11.73 6.59
CA ALA A 216 -7.39 -11.54 5.61
C ALA A 216 -6.30 -12.61 5.74
N TRP A 217 -5.85 -12.88 6.96
CA TRP A 217 -4.85 -13.89 7.26
C TRP A 217 -5.32 -15.28 6.84
N LEU A 218 -6.54 -15.68 7.21
CA LEU A 218 -7.14 -16.96 6.81
C LEU A 218 -7.23 -17.06 5.27
N THR A 219 -7.70 -16.00 4.60
CA THR A 219 -7.85 -16.00 3.14
C THR A 219 -6.49 -16.15 2.44
N MET A 220 -5.44 -15.44 2.91
CA MET A 220 -4.09 -15.57 2.37
C MET A 220 -3.48 -16.96 2.68
N GLY A 221 -3.74 -17.51 3.87
CA GLY A 221 -3.33 -18.87 4.24
C GLY A 221 -3.97 -19.92 3.34
N VAL A 222 -5.29 -19.82 3.11
CA VAL A 222 -6.03 -20.70 2.18
C VAL A 222 -5.50 -20.57 0.75
N LEU A 223 -5.20 -19.35 0.30
CA LEU A 223 -4.60 -19.10 -1.02
C LEU A 223 -3.25 -19.81 -1.16
N LEU A 224 -2.35 -19.65 -0.18
CA LEU A 224 -1.02 -20.28 -0.20
C LEU A 224 -1.11 -21.81 -0.11
N LEU A 225 -1.99 -22.32 0.75
CA LEU A 225 -2.23 -23.76 0.88
C LEU A 225 -2.83 -24.35 -0.39
N GLY A 226 -3.83 -23.67 -0.98
CA GLY A 226 -4.45 -24.06 -2.26
C GLY A 226 -3.44 -24.02 -3.40
N ARG A 227 -2.51 -23.04 -3.41
CA ARG A 227 -1.39 -23.04 -4.36
C ARG A 227 -0.48 -24.23 -4.18
N TRP A 228 -0.11 -24.55 -2.96
CA TRP A 228 0.83 -25.64 -2.64
C TRP A 228 0.22 -27.03 -2.86
N ARG A 229 -1.00 -27.27 -2.36
CA ARG A 229 -1.64 -28.60 -2.38
C ARG A 229 -2.44 -28.87 -3.66
N LEU A 230 -3.15 -27.86 -4.17
CA LEU A 230 -4.11 -27.99 -5.26
C LEU A 230 -3.64 -27.32 -6.55
N GLY A 231 -2.47 -26.69 -6.55
CA GLY A 231 -1.92 -26.01 -7.72
C GLY A 231 -2.74 -24.80 -8.17
N TRP A 232 -3.46 -24.12 -7.28
CA TRP A 232 -4.29 -22.97 -7.64
C TRP A 232 -3.53 -21.90 -8.39
N ARG A 233 -4.07 -21.52 -9.56
CA ARG A 233 -3.51 -20.55 -10.50
C ARG A 233 -4.62 -19.71 -11.13
N GLY A 234 -4.23 -18.67 -11.86
CA GLY A 234 -5.14 -17.88 -12.67
C GLY A 234 -6.27 -17.24 -11.87
N ARG A 235 -7.50 -17.37 -12.36
CA ARG A 235 -8.68 -16.64 -11.82
C ARG A 235 -8.99 -16.95 -10.36
N VAL A 236 -8.83 -18.20 -9.93
CA VAL A 236 -9.13 -18.59 -8.53
C VAL A 236 -8.14 -17.91 -7.59
N ALA A 237 -6.84 -18.03 -7.87
CA ALA A 237 -5.80 -17.41 -7.06
C ALA A 237 -5.95 -15.89 -6.98
N ILE A 238 -6.24 -15.24 -8.11
CA ILE A 238 -6.43 -13.78 -8.18
C ILE A 238 -7.65 -13.33 -7.37
N ARG A 239 -8.77 -14.06 -7.46
CA ARG A 239 -9.96 -13.73 -6.65
C ARG A 239 -9.70 -13.84 -5.17
N MET A 240 -9.02 -14.89 -4.72
CA MET A 240 -8.64 -15.08 -3.32
C MET A 240 -7.67 -13.99 -2.86
N LEU A 241 -6.69 -13.60 -3.69
CA LEU A 241 -5.78 -12.49 -3.39
C LEU A 241 -6.55 -11.17 -3.22
N TYR A 242 -7.46 -10.84 -4.14
CA TYR A 242 -8.24 -9.61 -4.06
C TYR A 242 -9.18 -9.61 -2.85
N LEU A 243 -9.79 -10.75 -2.53
CA LEU A 243 -10.63 -10.89 -1.33
C LEU A 243 -9.83 -10.65 -0.05
N GLY A 244 -8.68 -11.31 0.11
CA GLY A 244 -7.82 -11.13 1.26
C GLY A 244 -7.25 -9.71 1.37
N ALA A 245 -6.84 -9.10 0.25
CA ALA A 245 -6.41 -7.70 0.21
C ALA A 245 -7.55 -6.74 0.57
N GLY A 246 -8.79 -7.03 0.14
CA GLY A 246 -9.98 -6.29 0.53
C GLY A 246 -10.25 -6.34 2.04
N PHE A 247 -10.15 -7.50 2.66
CA PHE A 247 -10.26 -7.63 4.11
C PHE A 247 -9.17 -6.85 4.85
N LEU A 248 -7.94 -6.90 4.35
CA LEU A 248 -6.82 -6.10 4.90
C LEU A 248 -7.13 -4.59 4.82
N LEU A 249 -7.60 -4.12 3.67
CA LEU A 249 -7.97 -2.73 3.47
C LEU A 249 -9.08 -2.30 4.45
N LEU A 250 -10.12 -3.13 4.61
CA LEU A 250 -11.22 -2.88 5.55
C LEU A 250 -10.75 -2.92 7.02
N GLY A 251 -9.80 -3.80 7.35
CA GLY A 251 -9.29 -3.96 8.71
C GLY A 251 -8.66 -2.69 9.28
N TYR A 252 -7.92 -1.95 8.49
CA TYR A 252 -7.28 -0.71 8.94
C TYR A 252 -7.83 0.53 8.23
N ALA A 253 -7.59 0.67 6.93
CA ALA A 253 -7.96 1.89 6.20
C ALA A 253 -9.48 2.12 6.21
N GLY A 254 -10.28 1.09 5.99
CA GLY A 254 -11.73 1.18 6.02
C GLY A 254 -12.26 1.56 7.40
N SER A 255 -11.76 0.93 8.45
CA SER A 255 -12.19 1.22 9.82
C SER A 255 -11.81 2.64 10.26
N ARG A 256 -10.63 3.11 9.90
CA ARG A 256 -10.19 4.48 10.18
C ARG A 256 -10.93 5.50 9.33
N PHE A 257 -11.17 5.21 8.06
CA PHE A 257 -11.98 6.08 7.20
C PHE A 257 -13.38 6.32 7.79
N VAL A 258 -14.05 5.25 8.23
CA VAL A 258 -15.37 5.38 8.87
C VAL A 258 -15.28 6.24 10.14
N LEU A 259 -14.29 6.03 11.00
CA LEU A 259 -14.12 6.81 12.22
C LEU A 259 -13.78 8.27 11.93
N GLU A 260 -12.80 8.53 11.07
CA GLU A 260 -12.24 9.86 10.82
C GLU A 260 -13.14 10.72 9.91
N VAL A 261 -13.76 10.11 8.87
CA VAL A 261 -14.52 10.85 7.85
C VAL A 261 -16.03 10.77 8.08
N VAL A 262 -16.57 9.57 8.36
CA VAL A 262 -18.03 9.38 8.47
C VAL A 262 -18.53 9.77 9.86
N LEU A 263 -17.87 9.28 10.91
CA LEU A 263 -18.26 9.54 12.30
C LEU A 263 -17.61 10.79 12.89
N GLN A 264 -16.61 11.39 12.20
CA GLN A 264 -15.87 12.58 12.64
C GLN A 264 -15.31 12.46 14.06
N ARG A 265 -15.00 11.25 14.51
CA ARG A 265 -14.41 10.96 15.80
C ARG A 265 -12.88 10.91 15.63
N ALA A 266 -12.16 11.78 16.35
CA ALA A 266 -10.72 11.62 16.54
C ALA A 266 -10.52 10.30 17.29
N GLY A 267 -9.77 9.37 16.69
CA GLY A 267 -9.53 8.05 17.24
C GLY A 267 -8.54 8.06 18.40
#